data_4637ddad6d5b115d229d0bf61f5c9906
#
_entry.id   4637ddad6d5b115d229d0bf61f5c9906
#
_cell.length_a   1.000
_cell.length_b   1.000
_cell.length_c   1.000
_cell.angle_alpha   90.00
_cell.angle_beta   90.00
_cell.angle_gamma   90.00
#
_symmetry.space_group_name_H-M   'P 1'
#
loop_
_entity.id
_entity.type
_entity.pdbx_description
1 polymer ?
#
loop_
_entity_poly.entity_id
_entity_poly.type
_entity_poly.pdbx_seq_one_letter_code
_entity_poly.pdbx_strand_id
1 'polypeptide(L)'
;MNIKMMAAALLAGTMAVGCSANAEKEVAGEAAVTVCGKTLTKAQIAADVEKIIAAQGDKISTNQLAFARKMYGKNLAQQFLAMNVLLAKAAAEGVTMTDEELKAKEAEFLKAMATRPDAPKTIDEAFAKFPLGAARGREDFKNGMLIEKLMKVVMAKETKKDFAAEAQKIIDRIVEENKKSEASATNTVAKIKNLKAQLDKTPADQLAAKFAELAKANSDCPSGAKGGDLGAFTHGQMVKEFDEAAFKLPVGKVSDPVKTQFGYHLIMVTKKIPAVAAKDGQPAQPEKVQASHILLKGGATQEVPSKDMIVKYLQGMEERTFMQKFVTDEIRKAKPTVSEEYAKLLPPDEKPTEAKPAEKPAEAKPVEVPAKK
;
A
#
# COMPACT_ATOMS: atom_id res chain seq x y z
N MET A 1 4.43 3.66 -4.38
CA MET A 1 5.64 3.54 -3.53
C MET A 1 6.42 4.82 -3.71
N ASN A 2 6.58 5.62 -2.66
CA ASN A 2 7.17 6.96 -2.72
C ASN A 2 8.66 6.84 -3.08
N ILE A 3 9.27 7.78 -3.84
CA ILE A 3 10.72 7.79 -4.17
C ILE A 3 11.56 7.65 -2.88
N LYS A 4 11.10 8.27 -1.78
CA LYS A 4 11.66 8.08 -0.44
C LYS A 4 11.54 6.64 0.09
N MET A 5 10.53 5.88 -0.34
CA MET A 5 10.37 4.46 -0.02
C MET A 5 11.22 3.54 -0.91
N MET A 6 11.58 3.95 -2.14
CA MET A 6 12.56 3.18 -2.93
C MET A 6 13.96 3.27 -2.33
N ALA A 7 14.40 4.44 -1.87
CA ALA A 7 15.63 4.57 -1.11
C ALA A 7 15.56 3.84 0.25
N ALA A 8 14.39 3.85 0.91
CA ALA A 8 14.16 3.13 2.17
C ALA A 8 13.84 1.64 1.98
N ALA A 9 13.23 1.22 0.86
CA ALA A 9 12.99 -0.19 0.53
C ALA A 9 14.27 -0.88 0.04
N LEU A 10 15.21 -0.12 -0.53
CA LEU A 10 16.61 -0.55 -0.72
C LEU A 10 17.30 -0.88 0.61
N LEU A 11 16.83 -0.26 1.72
CA LEU A 11 17.37 -0.44 3.07
C LEU A 11 16.56 -1.41 3.95
N ALA A 12 15.31 -1.70 3.63
CA ALA A 12 14.41 -2.51 4.45
C ALA A 12 14.28 -3.97 4.01
N GLY A 13 15.28 -4.53 3.35
CA GLY A 13 15.33 -5.98 3.09
C GLY A 13 15.24 -6.43 1.64
N THR A 14 15.23 -5.51 0.66
CA THR A 14 15.45 -5.83 -0.74
C THR A 14 16.76 -5.19 -1.18
N MET A 15 17.78 -5.99 -1.31
CA MET A 15 19.17 -5.59 -1.46
C MET A 15 19.54 -5.33 -2.89
N ALA A 16 20.23 -4.22 -3.08
CA ALA A 16 20.77 -3.83 -4.35
C ALA A 16 22.10 -4.54 -4.64
N VAL A 17 22.31 -4.89 -5.88
CA VAL A 17 23.55 -5.40 -6.43
C VAL A 17 24.27 -4.23 -7.12
N GLY A 18 25.26 -3.60 -6.49
CA GLY A 18 26.19 -2.66 -7.13
C GLY A 18 27.40 -3.40 -7.68
N CYS A 19 27.83 -3.14 -8.88
CA CYS A 19 29.13 -3.55 -9.35
C CYS A 19 30.17 -2.50 -8.96
N SER A 20 31.14 -2.89 -8.13
CA SER A 20 32.31 -2.07 -7.85
C SER A 20 33.07 -1.81 -9.15
N ALA A 21 33.38 -0.55 -9.43
CA ALA A 21 34.29 -0.15 -10.51
C ALA A 21 35.75 -0.35 -10.09
N ASN A 22 36.09 -1.55 -9.61
CA ASN A 22 37.46 -1.98 -9.47
C ASN A 22 37.72 -3.18 -10.38
N ALA A 23 38.49 -2.89 -11.39
CA ALA A 23 39.29 -3.80 -12.24
C ALA A 23 38.83 -5.28 -12.29
N GLU A 24 38.21 -5.62 -13.40
CA GLU A 24 38.40 -6.87 -14.14
C GLU A 24 39.24 -7.94 -13.44
N LYS A 25 38.59 -8.67 -12.53
CA LYS A 25 38.75 -10.10 -12.47
C LYS A 25 37.50 -10.67 -13.14
N GLU A 26 37.67 -11.22 -14.33
CA GLU A 26 36.66 -12.10 -14.93
C GLU A 26 36.18 -13.06 -13.86
N VAL A 27 34.99 -12.80 -13.31
CA VAL A 27 34.36 -13.76 -12.43
C VAL A 27 33.86 -14.84 -13.35
N ALA A 28 34.63 -15.91 -13.45
CA ALA A 28 34.30 -17.09 -14.22
C ALA A 28 32.93 -17.60 -13.79
N GLY A 29 31.94 -17.57 -14.69
CA GLY A 29 30.59 -18.03 -14.41
C GLY A 29 29.62 -17.71 -15.54
N GLU A 30 28.56 -18.52 -15.66
CA GLU A 30 27.50 -18.27 -16.62
C GLU A 30 26.79 -16.93 -16.31
N ALA A 31 26.66 -16.08 -17.34
CA ALA A 31 25.97 -14.80 -17.20
C ALA A 31 24.48 -15.01 -16.91
N ALA A 32 23.99 -14.35 -15.87
CA ALA A 32 22.57 -14.27 -15.55
C ALA A 32 21.92 -13.06 -16.21
N VAL A 33 22.57 -11.89 -16.07
CA VAL A 33 22.13 -10.60 -16.64
C VAL A 33 23.35 -9.84 -17.14
N THR A 34 23.30 -9.37 -18.39
CA THR A 34 24.30 -8.43 -18.94
C THR A 34 23.58 -7.18 -19.44
N VAL A 35 24.00 -6.01 -18.97
CA VAL A 35 23.40 -4.72 -19.36
C VAL A 35 24.41 -3.58 -19.21
N CYS A 36 24.42 -2.64 -20.14
CA CYS A 36 25.30 -1.45 -20.12
C CYS A 36 26.78 -1.83 -19.87
N GLY A 37 27.27 -2.91 -20.49
CA GLY A 37 28.66 -3.37 -20.34
C GLY A 37 28.98 -4.07 -19.02
N LYS A 38 28.00 -4.30 -18.15
CA LYS A 38 28.19 -4.98 -16.88
C LYS A 38 27.46 -6.32 -16.86
N THR A 39 28.06 -7.32 -16.20
CA THR A 39 27.54 -8.68 -16.11
C THR A 39 27.39 -9.10 -14.65
N LEU A 40 26.23 -9.65 -14.31
CA LEU A 40 25.94 -10.37 -13.08
C LEU A 40 25.85 -11.87 -13.41
N THR A 41 26.67 -12.68 -12.75
CA THR A 41 26.69 -14.13 -13.01
C THR A 41 25.72 -14.87 -12.09
N LYS A 42 25.31 -16.07 -12.51
CA LYS A 42 24.49 -16.96 -11.67
C LYS A 42 25.20 -17.32 -10.35
N ALA A 43 26.52 -17.49 -10.40
CA ALA A 43 27.34 -17.78 -9.21
C ALA A 43 27.32 -16.63 -8.21
N GLN A 44 27.43 -15.37 -8.67
CA GLN A 44 27.33 -14.19 -7.81
C GLN A 44 25.92 -14.09 -7.17
N ILE A 45 24.86 -14.30 -7.96
CA ILE A 45 23.49 -14.30 -7.42
C ILE A 45 23.36 -15.36 -6.32
N ALA A 46 23.80 -16.59 -6.57
CA ALA A 46 23.70 -17.68 -5.60
C ALA A 46 24.46 -17.35 -4.30
N ALA A 47 25.69 -16.85 -4.41
CA ALA A 47 26.50 -16.47 -3.25
C ALA A 47 25.85 -15.35 -2.43
N ASP A 48 25.30 -14.33 -3.07
CA ASP A 48 24.64 -13.22 -2.40
C ASP A 48 23.29 -13.64 -1.76
N VAL A 49 22.54 -14.52 -2.43
CA VAL A 49 21.30 -15.10 -1.87
C VAL A 49 21.60 -15.86 -0.58
N GLU A 50 22.65 -16.68 -0.52
CA GLU A 50 23.00 -17.41 0.71
C GLU A 50 23.38 -16.46 1.86
N LYS A 51 24.10 -15.37 1.59
CA LYS A 51 24.39 -14.32 2.60
C LYS A 51 23.11 -13.67 3.12
N ILE A 52 22.15 -13.39 2.22
CA ILE A 52 20.86 -12.81 2.59
C ILE A 52 20.06 -13.76 3.48
N ILE A 53 20.00 -15.04 3.10
CA ILE A 53 19.30 -16.08 3.85
C ILE A 53 19.95 -16.24 5.24
N ALA A 54 21.28 -16.32 5.30
CA ALA A 54 22.01 -16.40 6.56
C ALA A 54 21.72 -15.22 7.50
N ALA A 55 21.60 -14.01 6.96
CA ALA A 55 21.26 -12.82 7.75
C ALA A 55 19.82 -12.82 8.28
N GLN A 56 18.92 -13.60 7.71
CA GLN A 56 17.54 -13.76 8.21
C GLN A 56 17.44 -14.71 9.41
N GLY A 57 18.47 -15.56 9.62
CA GLY A 57 18.46 -16.56 10.71
C GLY A 57 17.25 -17.48 10.63
N ASP A 58 16.65 -17.78 11.77
CA ASP A 58 15.52 -18.73 11.91
C ASP A 58 14.18 -18.21 11.36
N LYS A 59 14.14 -16.99 10.75
CA LYS A 59 12.92 -16.43 10.17
C LYS A 59 12.46 -17.16 8.91
N ILE A 60 13.34 -17.92 8.27
CA ILE A 60 13.02 -18.71 7.07
C ILE A 60 13.09 -20.19 7.45
N SER A 61 11.94 -20.85 7.45
CA SER A 61 11.88 -22.30 7.72
C SER A 61 12.47 -23.11 6.58
N THR A 62 12.92 -24.34 6.86
CA THR A 62 13.59 -25.22 5.89
C THR A 62 12.76 -25.48 4.63
N ASN A 63 11.44 -25.60 4.75
CA ASN A 63 10.52 -25.79 3.63
C ASN A 63 10.31 -24.51 2.79
N GLN A 64 10.69 -23.33 3.29
CA GLN A 64 10.62 -22.05 2.57
C GLN A 64 11.91 -21.69 1.85
N LEU A 65 13.03 -22.37 2.13
CA LEU A 65 14.36 -22.03 1.60
C LEU A 65 14.41 -22.03 0.06
N ALA A 66 13.81 -23.03 -0.59
CA ALA A 66 13.80 -23.11 -2.05
C ALA A 66 13.05 -21.93 -2.68
N PHE A 67 11.91 -21.56 -2.10
CA PHE A 67 11.15 -20.40 -2.53
C PHE A 67 11.90 -19.09 -2.28
N ALA A 68 12.52 -18.95 -1.11
CA ALA A 68 13.32 -17.79 -0.73
C ALA A 68 14.50 -17.59 -1.69
N ARG A 69 15.26 -18.66 -2.01
CA ARG A 69 16.35 -18.62 -2.99
C ARG A 69 15.88 -18.10 -4.35
N LYS A 70 14.81 -18.65 -4.87
CA LYS A 70 14.24 -18.21 -6.15
C LYS A 70 13.79 -16.76 -6.12
N MET A 71 13.11 -16.34 -5.05
CA MET A 71 12.61 -14.97 -4.88
C MET A 71 13.75 -13.96 -4.75
N TYR A 72 14.73 -14.21 -3.87
CA TYR A 72 15.88 -13.33 -3.70
C TYR A 72 16.75 -13.26 -4.94
N GLY A 73 17.00 -14.38 -5.61
CA GLY A 73 17.75 -14.40 -6.85
C GLY A 73 17.10 -13.56 -7.94
N LYS A 74 15.78 -13.69 -8.11
CA LYS A 74 15.02 -12.85 -9.04
C LYS A 74 15.12 -11.36 -8.68
N ASN A 75 14.98 -11.02 -7.40
CA ASN A 75 15.06 -9.65 -6.94
C ASN A 75 16.45 -9.04 -7.18
N LEU A 76 17.53 -9.78 -6.91
CA LEU A 76 18.90 -9.34 -7.17
C LEU A 76 19.13 -9.08 -8.67
N ALA A 77 18.71 -9.99 -9.54
CA ALA A 77 18.80 -9.83 -10.98
C ALA A 77 18.01 -8.62 -11.49
N GLN A 78 16.80 -8.43 -10.99
CA GLN A 78 15.94 -7.28 -11.35
C GLN A 78 16.53 -5.95 -10.90
N GLN A 79 17.08 -5.91 -9.69
CA GLN A 79 17.73 -4.72 -9.16
C GLN A 79 19.00 -4.37 -9.93
N PHE A 80 19.84 -5.38 -10.23
CA PHE A 80 21.03 -5.18 -11.05
C PHE A 80 20.68 -4.59 -12.41
N LEU A 81 19.66 -5.14 -13.08
CA LEU A 81 19.20 -4.66 -14.36
C LEU A 81 18.74 -3.19 -14.29
N ALA A 82 17.79 -2.89 -13.41
CA ALA A 82 17.24 -1.54 -13.27
C ALA A 82 18.29 -0.51 -12.82
N MET A 83 19.14 -0.88 -11.85
CA MET A 83 20.20 0.00 -11.32
C MET A 83 21.18 0.41 -12.43
N ASN A 84 21.72 -0.55 -13.17
CA ASN A 84 22.74 -0.25 -14.17
C ASN A 84 22.17 0.52 -15.37
N VAL A 85 20.95 0.29 -15.77
CA VAL A 85 20.24 1.07 -16.78
C VAL A 85 20.07 2.52 -16.32
N LEU A 86 19.61 2.73 -15.08
CA LEU A 86 19.40 4.08 -14.54
C LEU A 86 20.71 4.82 -14.29
N LEU A 87 21.77 4.14 -13.87
CA LEU A 87 23.10 4.76 -13.72
C LEU A 87 23.69 5.16 -15.08
N ALA A 88 23.53 4.33 -16.11
CA ALA A 88 23.92 4.69 -17.47
C ALA A 88 23.13 5.89 -17.98
N LYS A 89 21.83 5.95 -17.69
CA LYS A 89 20.99 7.11 -18.01
C LYS A 89 21.40 8.36 -17.25
N ALA A 90 21.74 8.25 -15.95
CA ALA A 90 22.26 9.38 -15.15
C ALA A 90 23.55 9.96 -15.78
N ALA A 91 24.46 9.09 -16.17
CA ALA A 91 25.69 9.52 -16.86
C ALA A 91 25.39 10.21 -18.20
N ALA A 92 24.47 9.67 -19.00
CA ALA A 92 24.06 10.28 -20.28
C ALA A 92 23.37 11.64 -20.12
N GLU A 93 22.65 11.86 -19.01
CA GLU A 93 22.02 13.14 -18.66
C GLU A 93 22.98 14.12 -17.93
N GLY A 94 24.25 13.73 -17.71
CA GLY A 94 25.21 14.53 -16.95
C GLY A 94 24.87 14.68 -15.47
N VAL A 95 24.02 13.80 -14.93
CA VAL A 95 23.63 13.81 -13.51
C VAL A 95 24.74 13.17 -12.68
N THR A 96 25.35 13.96 -11.82
CA THR A 96 26.43 13.53 -10.91
C THR A 96 26.06 13.85 -9.46
N MET A 97 26.76 13.26 -8.51
CA MET A 97 26.62 13.54 -7.08
C MET A 97 27.98 13.96 -6.52
N THR A 98 28.03 15.14 -5.91
CA THR A 98 29.24 15.60 -5.21
C THR A 98 29.36 14.93 -3.83
N ASP A 99 30.57 14.98 -3.25
CA ASP A 99 30.79 14.44 -1.90
C ASP A 99 29.99 15.22 -0.83
N GLU A 100 29.80 16.52 -1.02
CA GLU A 100 29.01 17.37 -0.13
C GLU A 100 27.52 16.97 -0.21
N GLU A 101 26.99 16.76 -1.41
CA GLU A 101 25.60 16.28 -1.61
C GLU A 101 25.40 14.89 -0.97
N LEU A 102 26.37 13.99 -1.13
CA LEU A 102 26.31 12.67 -0.54
C LEU A 102 26.31 12.73 0.99
N LYS A 103 27.22 13.51 1.60
CA LYS A 103 27.27 13.72 3.05
C LYS A 103 25.97 14.32 3.60
N ALA A 104 25.36 15.28 2.88
CA ALA A 104 24.08 15.85 3.28
C ALA A 104 22.96 14.78 3.28
N LYS A 105 22.96 13.89 2.29
CA LYS A 105 22.02 12.77 2.21
C LYS A 105 22.25 11.71 3.30
N GLU A 106 23.49 11.43 3.64
CA GLU A 106 23.85 10.54 4.77
C GLU A 106 23.35 11.12 6.09
N ALA A 107 23.50 12.41 6.32
CA ALA A 107 22.99 13.08 7.52
C ALA A 107 21.45 13.07 7.57
N GLU A 108 20.76 13.30 6.44
CA GLU A 108 19.30 13.20 6.34
C GLU A 108 18.83 11.77 6.67
N PHE A 109 19.52 10.77 6.15
CA PHE A 109 19.24 9.36 6.40
C PHE A 109 19.39 8.99 7.88
N LEU A 110 20.52 9.35 8.51
CA LEU A 110 20.75 9.11 9.94
C LEU A 110 19.70 9.81 10.81
N LYS A 111 19.34 11.05 10.48
CA LYS A 111 18.27 11.79 11.17
C LYS A 111 16.92 11.07 11.07
N ALA A 112 16.60 10.52 9.92
CA ALA A 112 15.35 9.76 9.74
C ALA A 112 15.33 8.45 10.55
N MET A 113 16.50 7.86 10.83
CA MET A 113 16.61 6.66 11.66
C MET A 113 16.67 6.95 13.17
N ALA A 114 16.95 8.19 13.57
CA ALA A 114 17.20 8.59 14.96
C ALA A 114 16.02 8.36 15.92
N THR A 115 14.81 8.08 15.40
CA THR A 115 13.62 7.79 16.21
C THR A 115 13.59 6.35 16.76
N ARG A 116 14.53 5.49 16.34
CA ARG A 116 14.60 4.09 16.78
C ARG A 116 15.49 3.96 18.04
N PRO A 117 15.18 3.07 18.98
CA PRO A 117 15.98 2.87 20.20
C PRO A 117 17.43 2.44 19.91
N ASP A 118 17.65 1.72 18.80
CA ASP A 118 18.94 1.18 18.34
C ASP A 118 19.49 1.93 17.10
N ALA A 119 19.14 3.22 16.97
CA ALA A 119 19.52 4.03 15.82
C ALA A 119 21.05 4.13 15.66
N PRO A 120 21.57 3.91 14.43
CA PRO A 120 22.98 4.07 14.16
C PRO A 120 23.39 5.54 14.29
N LYS A 121 24.57 5.80 14.83
CA LYS A 121 25.13 7.15 15.00
C LYS A 121 25.94 7.57 13.79
N THR A 122 26.45 6.61 13.04
CA THR A 122 27.25 6.85 11.85
C THR A 122 26.72 6.04 10.67
N ILE A 123 27.07 6.47 9.46
CA ILE A 123 26.72 5.74 8.23
C ILE A 123 27.37 4.35 8.20
N ASP A 124 28.56 4.22 8.79
CA ASP A 124 29.24 2.94 8.90
C ASP A 124 28.53 1.97 9.83
N GLU A 125 28.02 2.45 10.97
CA GLU A 125 27.16 1.65 11.84
C GLU A 125 25.87 1.24 11.17
N ALA A 126 25.28 2.13 10.35
CA ALA A 126 24.05 1.84 9.62
C ALA A 126 24.24 0.68 8.65
N PHE A 127 25.38 0.59 8.00
CA PHE A 127 25.68 -0.46 7.02
C PHE A 127 26.49 -1.63 7.58
N ALA A 128 26.97 -1.57 8.82
CA ALA A 128 27.74 -2.67 9.44
C ALA A 128 26.98 -4.00 9.44
N LYS A 129 25.66 -3.95 9.59
CA LYS A 129 24.76 -5.13 9.60
C LYS A 129 24.20 -5.48 8.23
N PHE A 130 24.69 -4.85 7.17
CA PHE A 130 24.17 -5.10 5.83
C PHE A 130 24.60 -6.51 5.35
N PRO A 131 23.67 -7.37 4.93
CA PRO A 131 23.99 -8.77 4.63
C PRO A 131 25.06 -8.97 3.55
N LEU A 132 25.16 -8.04 2.59
CA LEU A 132 26.17 -8.07 1.53
C LEU A 132 27.45 -7.27 1.88
N GLY A 133 27.56 -6.78 3.13
CA GLY A 133 28.70 -6.04 3.62
C GLY A 133 28.56 -4.52 3.55
N ALA A 134 29.24 -3.83 4.47
CA ALA A 134 29.12 -2.39 4.62
C ALA A 134 29.57 -1.59 3.39
N ALA A 135 30.63 -2.00 2.70
CA ALA A 135 31.11 -1.35 1.48
C ALA A 135 30.04 -1.36 0.39
N ARG A 136 29.39 -2.49 0.24
CA ARG A 136 28.29 -2.66 -0.70
C ARG A 136 27.10 -1.78 -0.33
N GLY A 137 26.72 -1.76 0.94
CA GLY A 137 25.62 -0.92 1.43
C GLY A 137 25.84 0.56 1.15
N ARG A 138 27.07 1.07 1.31
CA ARG A 138 27.43 2.46 0.97
C ARG A 138 27.35 2.74 -0.52
N GLU A 139 27.85 1.84 -1.35
CA GLU A 139 27.77 1.98 -2.81
C GLU A 139 26.32 2.02 -3.29
N ASP A 140 25.51 1.10 -2.80
CA ASP A 140 24.09 1.03 -3.12
C ASP A 140 23.32 2.29 -2.66
N PHE A 141 23.67 2.83 -1.49
CA PHE A 141 23.13 4.10 -1.01
C PHE A 141 23.49 5.25 -1.95
N LYS A 142 24.77 5.38 -2.31
CA LYS A 142 25.24 6.42 -3.26
C LYS A 142 24.51 6.31 -4.60
N ASN A 143 24.42 5.10 -5.15
CA ASN A 143 23.73 4.83 -6.41
C ASN A 143 22.24 5.16 -6.31
N GLY A 144 21.59 4.82 -5.19
CA GLY A 144 20.20 5.17 -4.91
C GLY A 144 19.95 6.68 -4.88
N MET A 145 20.86 7.43 -4.25
CA MET A 145 20.75 8.90 -4.20
C MET A 145 20.99 9.53 -5.57
N LEU A 146 21.91 9.00 -6.37
CA LEU A 146 22.14 9.45 -7.74
C LEU A 146 20.90 9.20 -8.62
N ILE A 147 20.26 8.04 -8.48
CA ILE A 147 19.02 7.73 -9.18
C ILE A 147 17.88 8.63 -8.70
N GLU A 148 17.77 8.95 -7.40
CA GLU A 148 16.79 9.93 -6.91
C GLU A 148 16.99 11.29 -7.59
N LYS A 149 18.25 11.72 -7.74
CA LYS A 149 18.60 12.98 -8.43
C LYS A 149 18.24 12.92 -9.91
N LEU A 150 18.56 11.82 -10.60
CA LEU A 150 18.14 11.58 -11.99
C LEU A 150 16.63 11.69 -12.13
N MET A 151 15.87 11.02 -11.27
CA MET A 151 14.43 11.03 -11.36
C MET A 151 13.83 12.44 -11.20
N LYS A 152 14.38 13.26 -10.31
CA LYS A 152 13.97 14.67 -10.19
C LYS A 152 14.22 15.45 -11.49
N VAL A 153 15.37 15.23 -12.13
CA VAL A 153 15.71 15.89 -13.39
C VAL A 153 14.79 15.48 -14.52
N VAL A 154 14.53 14.17 -14.69
CA VAL A 154 13.70 13.69 -15.80
C VAL A 154 12.22 13.99 -15.57
N MET A 155 11.72 13.89 -14.33
CA MET A 155 10.35 14.27 -14.01
C MET A 155 10.08 15.76 -14.23
N ALA A 156 11.03 16.64 -13.88
CA ALA A 156 10.90 18.08 -14.11
C ALA A 156 10.76 18.45 -15.60
N LYS A 157 11.29 17.59 -16.50
CA LYS A 157 11.15 17.79 -17.96
C LYS A 157 9.76 17.37 -18.49
N GLU A 158 9.10 16.42 -17.83
CA GLU A 158 7.90 15.74 -18.32
C GLU A 158 6.59 16.26 -17.71
N THR A 159 6.61 16.66 -16.44
CA THR A 159 5.37 16.97 -15.71
C THR A 159 4.93 18.42 -15.91
N LYS A 160 3.88 18.61 -16.72
CA LYS A 160 3.13 19.88 -16.83
C LYS A 160 1.69 19.75 -16.31
N LYS A 161 1.38 18.72 -15.52
CA LYS A 161 0.01 18.49 -15.02
C LYS A 161 -0.33 19.46 -13.89
N ASP A 162 -1.47 20.13 -14.02
CA ASP A 162 -2.05 20.93 -12.94
C ASP A 162 -2.83 20.05 -11.96
N PHE A 163 -2.10 19.46 -11.01
CA PHE A 163 -2.69 18.64 -9.96
C PHE A 163 -3.65 19.42 -9.06
N ALA A 164 -3.51 20.76 -8.96
CA ALA A 164 -4.40 21.59 -8.16
C ALA A 164 -5.78 21.71 -8.81
N ALA A 165 -5.83 21.85 -10.13
CA ALA A 165 -7.08 21.85 -10.88
C ALA A 165 -7.75 20.47 -10.86
N GLU A 166 -6.97 19.39 -10.99
CA GLU A 166 -7.50 18.02 -10.93
C GLU A 166 -8.04 17.69 -9.52
N ALA A 167 -7.34 18.07 -8.46
CA ALA A 167 -7.79 17.92 -7.08
C ALA A 167 -9.10 18.69 -6.84
N GLN A 168 -9.24 19.90 -7.40
CA GLN A 168 -10.47 20.68 -7.27
C GLN A 168 -11.66 19.96 -7.92
N LYS A 169 -11.49 19.37 -9.10
CA LYS A 169 -12.55 18.58 -9.76
C LYS A 169 -13.01 17.38 -8.93
N ILE A 170 -12.06 16.72 -8.22
CA ILE A 170 -12.37 15.61 -7.32
C ILE A 170 -13.20 16.11 -6.14
N ILE A 171 -12.80 17.23 -5.53
CA ILE A 171 -13.53 17.86 -4.42
C ILE A 171 -14.95 18.24 -4.86
N ASP A 172 -15.09 18.96 -5.98
CA ASP A 172 -16.37 19.41 -6.48
C ASP A 172 -17.33 18.23 -6.73
N ARG A 173 -16.81 17.13 -7.26
CA ARG A 173 -17.58 15.89 -7.45
C ARG A 173 -18.06 15.32 -6.12
N ILE A 174 -17.19 15.19 -5.12
CA ILE A 174 -17.55 14.67 -3.79
C ILE A 174 -18.60 15.56 -3.13
N VAL A 175 -18.43 16.88 -3.22
CA VAL A 175 -19.40 17.86 -2.68
C VAL A 175 -20.75 17.73 -3.37
N GLU A 176 -20.79 17.58 -4.69
CA GLU A 176 -22.04 17.42 -5.43
C GLU A 176 -22.72 16.07 -5.14
N GLU A 177 -21.95 14.99 -5.00
CA GLU A 177 -22.46 13.68 -4.58
C GLU A 177 -23.05 13.73 -3.17
N ASN A 178 -22.36 14.39 -2.22
CA ASN A 178 -22.87 14.62 -0.86
C ASN A 178 -24.18 15.38 -0.87
N LYS A 179 -24.26 16.46 -1.66
CA LYS A 179 -25.48 17.27 -1.79
C LYS A 179 -26.66 16.49 -2.33
N LYS A 180 -26.45 15.65 -3.36
CA LYS A 180 -27.47 14.74 -3.90
C LYS A 180 -27.91 13.70 -2.87
N SER A 181 -26.97 13.15 -2.12
CA SER A 181 -27.27 12.20 -1.06
C SER A 181 -28.07 12.84 0.08
N GLU A 182 -27.72 14.05 0.49
CA GLU A 182 -28.47 14.80 1.51
C GLU A 182 -29.89 15.15 1.04
N ALA A 183 -30.08 15.51 -0.23
CA ALA A 183 -31.42 15.73 -0.78
C ALA A 183 -32.30 14.48 -0.71
N SER A 184 -31.73 13.30 -0.78
CA SER A 184 -32.46 12.02 -0.63
C SER A 184 -32.70 11.61 0.83
N ALA A 185 -32.06 12.28 1.78
CA ALA A 185 -32.10 11.92 3.21
C ALA A 185 -33.52 11.91 3.81
N THR A 186 -34.38 12.84 3.39
CA THR A 186 -35.73 12.95 3.94
C THR A 186 -36.54 11.66 3.77
N ASN A 187 -36.52 11.10 2.56
CA ASN A 187 -37.21 9.83 2.28
C ASN A 187 -36.58 8.67 3.04
N THR A 188 -35.26 8.66 3.14
CA THR A 188 -34.51 7.61 3.88
C THR A 188 -34.83 7.68 5.37
N VAL A 189 -34.84 8.87 5.96
CA VAL A 189 -35.20 9.07 7.39
C VAL A 189 -36.64 8.61 7.63
N ALA A 190 -37.58 8.93 6.76
CA ALA A 190 -38.96 8.45 6.88
C ALA A 190 -39.03 6.91 6.82
N LYS A 191 -38.33 6.31 5.86
CA LYS A 191 -38.29 4.85 5.70
C LYS A 191 -37.66 4.16 6.91
N ILE A 192 -36.49 4.64 7.42
CA ILE A 192 -35.81 3.99 8.55
C ILE A 192 -36.63 4.13 9.85
N LYS A 193 -37.30 5.26 10.07
CA LYS A 193 -38.23 5.44 11.18
C LYS A 193 -39.41 4.49 11.10
N ASN A 194 -39.96 4.27 9.91
CA ASN A 194 -41.04 3.29 9.71
C ASN A 194 -40.58 1.86 10.05
N LEU A 195 -39.36 1.47 9.60
CA LEU A 195 -38.79 0.17 9.95
C LEU A 195 -38.58 0.03 11.46
N LYS A 196 -38.10 1.08 12.13
CA LYS A 196 -37.97 1.10 13.60
C LYS A 196 -39.33 0.92 14.29
N ALA A 197 -40.34 1.64 13.85
CA ALA A 197 -41.66 1.53 14.41
C ALA A 197 -42.30 0.12 14.24
N GLN A 198 -41.99 -0.58 13.15
CA GLN A 198 -42.41 -1.99 12.97
C GLN A 198 -41.67 -2.89 13.99
N LEU A 199 -40.38 -2.71 14.17
CA LEU A 199 -39.57 -3.47 15.12
C LEU A 199 -40.00 -3.23 16.57
N ASP A 200 -40.32 -1.99 16.93
CA ASP A 200 -40.76 -1.64 18.28
C ASP A 200 -42.11 -2.24 18.67
N LYS A 201 -42.95 -2.53 17.68
CA LYS A 201 -44.24 -3.22 17.87
C LYS A 201 -44.11 -4.73 17.87
N THR A 202 -42.93 -5.27 17.55
CA THR A 202 -42.72 -6.72 17.44
C THR A 202 -42.43 -7.32 18.83
N PRO A 203 -43.09 -8.42 19.21
CA PRO A 203 -42.79 -9.14 20.45
C PRO A 203 -41.32 -9.55 20.52
N ALA A 204 -40.76 -9.57 21.75
CA ALA A 204 -39.35 -9.82 21.96
C ALA A 204 -38.84 -11.17 21.42
N ASP A 205 -39.67 -12.19 21.50
CA ASP A 205 -39.42 -13.56 20.98
C ASP A 205 -39.38 -13.63 19.45
N GLN A 206 -40.03 -12.68 18.75
CA GLN A 206 -40.08 -12.61 17.28
C GLN A 206 -39.14 -11.53 16.71
N LEU A 207 -38.60 -10.67 17.57
CA LEU A 207 -37.87 -9.48 17.14
C LEU A 207 -36.66 -9.80 16.24
N ALA A 208 -35.87 -10.82 16.58
CA ALA A 208 -34.69 -11.19 15.78
C ALA A 208 -35.10 -11.72 14.38
N ALA A 209 -36.16 -12.50 14.28
CA ALA A 209 -36.66 -13.00 13.00
C ALA A 209 -37.21 -11.85 12.14
N LYS A 210 -37.99 -10.94 12.76
CA LYS A 210 -38.50 -9.74 12.07
C LYS A 210 -37.41 -8.78 11.62
N PHE A 211 -36.37 -8.59 12.44
CA PHE A 211 -35.23 -7.79 12.06
C PHE A 211 -34.52 -8.37 10.84
N ALA A 212 -34.28 -9.68 10.83
CA ALA A 212 -33.63 -10.35 9.71
C ALA A 212 -34.48 -10.30 8.42
N GLU A 213 -35.83 -10.44 8.53
CA GLU A 213 -36.75 -10.26 7.40
C GLU A 213 -36.65 -8.85 6.81
N LEU A 214 -36.72 -7.81 7.66
CA LEU A 214 -36.65 -6.41 7.23
C LEU A 214 -35.26 -6.07 6.67
N ALA A 215 -34.20 -6.65 7.22
CA ALA A 215 -32.84 -6.48 6.70
C ALA A 215 -32.70 -7.06 5.28
N LYS A 216 -33.22 -8.26 5.05
CA LYS A 216 -33.22 -8.88 3.70
C LYS A 216 -34.03 -8.07 2.68
N ALA A 217 -35.15 -7.51 3.10
CA ALA A 217 -36.04 -6.76 2.21
C ALA A 217 -35.60 -5.32 1.93
N ASN A 218 -34.85 -4.69 2.83
CA ASN A 218 -34.65 -3.23 2.79
C ASN A 218 -33.19 -2.78 2.91
N SER A 219 -32.27 -3.61 3.42
CA SER A 219 -30.90 -3.17 3.67
C SER A 219 -30.11 -3.02 2.37
N ASP A 220 -29.47 -1.86 2.20
CA ASP A 220 -28.53 -1.57 1.10
C ASP A 220 -27.13 -2.16 1.36
N CYS A 221 -26.91 -2.79 2.52
CA CYS A 221 -25.67 -3.49 2.84
C CYS A 221 -25.70 -4.93 2.33
N PRO A 222 -24.58 -5.49 1.79
CA PRO A 222 -24.51 -6.91 1.41
C PRO A 222 -24.85 -7.89 2.54
N SER A 223 -24.64 -7.50 3.81
CA SER A 223 -25.07 -8.30 4.98
C SER A 223 -26.58 -8.48 5.04
N GLY A 224 -27.36 -7.61 4.39
CA GLY A 224 -28.82 -7.73 4.31
C GLY A 224 -29.28 -9.11 3.85
N ALA A 225 -28.62 -9.72 2.86
CA ALA A 225 -28.90 -11.07 2.38
C ALA A 225 -28.82 -12.15 3.49
N LYS A 226 -28.00 -11.90 4.52
CA LYS A 226 -27.84 -12.75 5.71
C LYS A 226 -28.63 -12.23 6.92
N GLY A 227 -29.69 -11.45 6.71
CA GLY A 227 -30.50 -10.86 7.78
C GLY A 227 -29.79 -9.71 8.54
N GLY A 228 -28.79 -9.10 7.93
CA GLY A 228 -28.05 -8.00 8.50
C GLY A 228 -26.90 -8.42 9.44
N ASP A 229 -26.63 -9.70 9.62
CA ASP A 229 -25.60 -10.20 10.56
C ASP A 229 -24.20 -9.72 10.17
N LEU A 230 -23.49 -9.10 11.12
CA LEU A 230 -22.12 -8.61 11.01
C LEU A 230 -21.12 -9.50 11.75
N GLY A 231 -21.59 -10.52 12.45
CA GLY A 231 -20.77 -11.30 13.36
C GLY A 231 -20.34 -10.52 14.60
N ALA A 232 -19.28 -10.98 15.26
CA ALA A 232 -18.72 -10.34 16.45
C ALA A 232 -17.56 -9.42 16.07
N PHE A 233 -17.52 -8.21 16.61
CA PHE A 233 -16.48 -7.20 16.40
C PHE A 233 -16.07 -6.52 17.70
N THR A 234 -14.87 -5.95 17.71
CA THR A 234 -14.30 -5.18 18.82
C THR A 234 -14.45 -3.68 18.58
N HIS A 235 -14.22 -2.87 19.61
CA HIS A 235 -14.11 -1.42 19.46
C HIS A 235 -13.12 -1.03 18.36
N GLY A 236 -13.51 -0.02 17.56
CA GLY A 236 -12.70 0.56 16.48
C GLY A 236 -12.73 -0.22 15.16
N GLN A 237 -13.43 -1.35 15.06
CA GLN A 237 -13.61 -2.07 13.79
C GLN A 237 -14.75 -1.50 12.93
N MET A 238 -15.66 -0.75 13.55
CA MET A 238 -16.75 -0.05 12.87
C MET A 238 -16.53 1.47 12.92
N VAL A 239 -17.25 2.21 12.08
CA VAL A 239 -17.21 3.69 12.16
C VAL A 239 -17.74 4.16 13.51
N LYS A 240 -17.22 5.27 13.98
CA LYS A 240 -17.35 5.76 15.37
C LYS A 240 -18.80 5.79 15.85
N GLU A 241 -19.70 6.35 15.08
CA GLU A 241 -21.11 6.50 15.46
C GLU A 241 -21.82 5.15 15.59
N PHE A 242 -21.47 4.20 14.72
CA PHE A 242 -21.98 2.83 14.77
C PHE A 242 -21.42 2.08 15.97
N ASP A 243 -20.11 2.16 16.18
CA ASP A 243 -19.39 1.53 17.28
C ASP A 243 -19.96 1.98 18.64
N GLU A 244 -20.05 3.29 18.86
CA GLU A 244 -20.61 3.85 20.10
C GLU A 244 -22.05 3.41 20.33
N ALA A 245 -22.89 3.37 19.29
CA ALA A 245 -24.26 2.93 19.41
C ALA A 245 -24.36 1.44 19.73
N ALA A 246 -23.60 0.58 19.04
CA ALA A 246 -23.63 -0.86 19.23
C ALA A 246 -23.17 -1.27 20.65
N PHE A 247 -22.07 -0.69 21.15
CA PHE A 247 -21.54 -1.03 22.46
C PHE A 247 -22.40 -0.52 23.63
N LYS A 248 -23.11 0.63 23.45
CA LYS A 248 -24.05 1.14 24.44
C LYS A 248 -25.40 0.38 24.46
N LEU A 249 -25.81 -0.22 23.33
CA LEU A 249 -27.11 -0.84 23.20
C LEU A 249 -27.21 -2.13 24.03
N PRO A 250 -28.32 -2.34 24.80
CA PRO A 250 -28.56 -3.60 25.48
C PRO A 250 -28.83 -4.74 24.50
N VAL A 251 -28.47 -5.98 24.90
CA VAL A 251 -28.76 -7.18 24.13
C VAL A 251 -30.28 -7.33 23.89
N GLY A 252 -30.67 -7.70 22.70
CA GLY A 252 -32.07 -7.88 22.31
C GLY A 252 -32.83 -6.58 22.07
N LYS A 253 -32.15 -5.43 22.01
CA LYS A 253 -32.76 -4.14 21.69
C LYS A 253 -32.33 -3.66 20.31
N VAL A 254 -33.18 -2.82 19.69
CA VAL A 254 -32.90 -2.14 18.42
C VAL A 254 -32.61 -0.67 18.70
N SER A 255 -31.54 -0.14 18.13
CA SER A 255 -31.17 1.27 18.26
C SER A 255 -32.21 2.21 17.63
N ASP A 256 -32.22 3.46 18.03
CA ASP A 256 -32.73 4.52 17.17
C ASP A 256 -31.90 4.61 15.87
N PRO A 257 -32.41 5.30 14.82
CA PRO A 257 -31.66 5.49 13.60
C PRO A 257 -30.31 6.18 13.86
N VAL A 258 -29.22 5.48 13.58
CA VAL A 258 -27.83 5.98 13.72
C VAL A 258 -27.34 6.47 12.38
N LYS A 259 -27.02 7.78 12.28
CA LYS A 259 -26.44 8.37 11.07
C LYS A 259 -24.94 8.14 11.06
N THR A 260 -24.42 7.66 9.94
CA THR A 260 -22.99 7.51 9.65
C THR A 260 -22.66 8.06 8.27
N GLN A 261 -21.40 8.04 7.87
CA GLN A 261 -20.99 8.37 6.52
C GLN A 261 -21.58 7.45 5.43
N PHE A 262 -22.10 6.27 5.80
CA PHE A 262 -22.71 5.31 4.85
C PHE A 262 -24.23 5.48 4.71
N GLY A 263 -24.86 6.27 5.57
CA GLY A 263 -26.30 6.44 5.62
C GLY A 263 -26.88 6.27 7.02
N TYR A 264 -28.10 5.78 7.10
CA TYR A 264 -28.80 5.54 8.36
C TYR A 264 -28.86 4.04 8.67
N HIS A 265 -28.56 3.71 9.93
CA HIS A 265 -28.53 2.33 10.42
C HIS A 265 -29.59 2.13 11.50
N LEU A 266 -30.23 0.94 11.51
CA LEU A 266 -30.79 0.33 12.70
C LEU A 266 -29.85 -0.80 13.12
N ILE A 267 -29.52 -0.86 14.39
CA ILE A 267 -28.57 -1.82 14.97
C ILE A 267 -29.33 -2.65 16.00
N MET A 268 -29.16 -3.97 15.96
CA MET A 268 -29.67 -4.89 16.98
C MET A 268 -28.50 -5.70 17.53
N VAL A 269 -28.20 -5.54 18.81
CA VAL A 269 -27.18 -6.34 19.50
C VAL A 269 -27.78 -7.69 19.90
N THR A 270 -27.14 -8.76 19.43
CA THR A 270 -27.58 -10.14 19.73
C THR A 270 -26.79 -10.77 20.88
N LYS A 271 -25.52 -10.34 21.08
CA LYS A 271 -24.67 -10.86 22.16
C LYS A 271 -23.60 -9.83 22.55
N LYS A 272 -23.29 -9.75 23.84
CA LYS A 272 -22.09 -9.08 24.35
C LYS A 272 -21.13 -10.12 24.92
N ILE A 273 -19.87 -10.04 24.57
CA ILE A 273 -18.79 -10.92 25.02
C ILE A 273 -17.83 -10.04 25.81
N PRO A 274 -17.80 -10.16 27.14
CA PRO A 274 -16.97 -9.31 27.98
C PRO A 274 -15.47 -9.50 27.70
N ALA A 275 -14.69 -8.49 27.98
CA ALA A 275 -13.23 -8.57 27.93
C ALA A 275 -12.73 -9.63 28.93
N VAL A 276 -11.69 -10.38 28.53
CA VAL A 276 -11.01 -11.34 29.39
C VAL A 276 -9.59 -10.84 29.64
N ALA A 277 -9.21 -10.70 30.91
CA ALA A 277 -7.85 -10.34 31.29
C ALA A 277 -6.85 -11.44 30.88
N ALA A 278 -5.61 -11.06 30.61
CA ALA A 278 -4.53 -12.03 30.36
C ALA A 278 -4.38 -12.96 31.57
N LYS A 279 -4.38 -14.27 31.33
CA LYS A 279 -4.25 -15.30 32.37
C LYS A 279 -3.53 -16.53 31.82
N ASP A 280 -2.65 -17.13 32.64
CA ASP A 280 -1.97 -18.40 32.36
C ASP A 280 -1.28 -18.46 30.97
N GLY A 281 -0.59 -17.36 30.56
CA GLY A 281 0.13 -17.26 29.28
C GLY A 281 -0.76 -16.98 28.09
N GLN A 282 -2.08 -16.84 28.28
CA GLN A 282 -3.01 -16.41 27.21
C GLN A 282 -3.12 -14.88 27.17
N PRO A 283 -3.08 -14.25 25.98
CA PRO A 283 -3.23 -12.80 25.85
C PRO A 283 -4.63 -12.33 26.25
N ALA A 284 -4.74 -11.10 26.75
CA ALA A 284 -6.03 -10.46 27.03
C ALA A 284 -6.90 -10.44 25.77
N GLN A 285 -8.19 -10.71 25.93
CA GLN A 285 -9.17 -10.59 24.86
C GLN A 285 -10.03 -9.35 25.08
N PRO A 286 -10.18 -8.46 24.09
CA PRO A 286 -11.01 -7.29 24.21
C PRO A 286 -12.51 -7.66 24.25
N GLU A 287 -13.32 -6.74 24.78
CA GLU A 287 -14.77 -6.83 24.68
C GLU A 287 -15.21 -6.92 23.21
N LYS A 288 -16.22 -7.77 22.93
CA LYS A 288 -16.83 -7.90 21.60
C LYS A 288 -18.34 -7.78 21.69
N VAL A 289 -18.91 -7.22 20.62
CA VAL A 289 -20.36 -7.17 20.42
C VAL A 289 -20.67 -7.92 19.15
N GLN A 290 -21.68 -8.82 19.20
CA GLN A 290 -22.30 -9.40 18.02
C GLN A 290 -23.59 -8.65 17.71
N ALA A 291 -23.71 -8.17 16.47
CA ALA A 291 -24.85 -7.37 16.08
C ALA A 291 -25.30 -7.63 14.64
N SER A 292 -26.56 -7.36 14.39
CA SER A 292 -27.15 -7.24 13.05
C SER A 292 -27.49 -5.79 12.77
N HIS A 293 -27.49 -5.38 11.49
CA HIS A 293 -27.88 -4.04 11.09
C HIS A 293 -28.74 -3.98 9.82
N ILE A 294 -29.50 -2.91 9.69
CA ILE A 294 -30.18 -2.51 8.45
C ILE A 294 -29.57 -1.17 8.05
N LEU A 295 -28.99 -1.07 6.86
CA LEU A 295 -28.44 0.18 6.29
C LEU A 295 -29.37 0.69 5.19
N LEU A 296 -29.72 1.98 5.25
CA LEU A 296 -30.30 2.73 4.15
C LEU A 296 -29.35 3.87 3.74
N LYS A 297 -28.86 3.83 2.49
CA LYS A 297 -27.77 4.73 2.00
C LYS A 297 -28.15 6.19 1.82
N GLY A 298 -29.41 6.58 1.80
CA GLY A 298 -29.79 7.99 1.66
C GLY A 298 -29.27 8.85 2.79
N GLY A 299 -28.74 10.03 2.49
CA GLY A 299 -28.07 10.91 3.44
C GLY A 299 -26.66 10.49 3.82
N ALA A 300 -26.07 9.51 3.13
CA ALA A 300 -24.68 9.19 3.23
C ALA A 300 -23.82 10.37 2.74
N THR A 301 -22.78 10.73 3.50
CA THR A 301 -21.84 11.79 3.12
C THR A 301 -20.43 11.28 3.24
N GLN A 302 -19.62 11.56 2.22
CA GLN A 302 -18.19 11.28 2.25
C GLN A 302 -17.46 12.47 2.90
N GLU A 303 -16.45 12.19 3.72
CA GLU A 303 -15.54 13.23 4.17
C GLU A 303 -14.84 13.84 2.95
N VAL A 304 -14.81 15.16 2.86
CA VAL A 304 -14.13 15.88 1.77
C VAL A 304 -12.66 16.02 2.17
N PRO A 305 -11.72 15.31 1.50
CA PRO A 305 -10.31 15.43 1.82
C PRO A 305 -9.80 16.83 1.51
N SER A 306 -8.76 17.30 2.23
CA SER A 306 -8.14 18.58 1.91
C SER A 306 -7.54 18.56 0.50
N LYS A 307 -7.57 19.70 -0.18
CA LYS A 307 -6.98 19.84 -1.53
C LYS A 307 -5.52 19.40 -1.56
N ASP A 308 -4.73 19.79 -0.56
CA ASP A 308 -3.31 19.42 -0.44
C ASP A 308 -3.12 17.90 -0.33
N MET A 309 -4.02 17.20 0.36
CA MET A 309 -3.97 15.75 0.50
C MET A 309 -4.20 15.07 -0.85
N ILE A 310 -5.18 15.55 -1.61
CA ILE A 310 -5.49 15.03 -2.95
C ILE A 310 -4.33 15.34 -3.91
N VAL A 311 -3.79 16.57 -3.91
CA VAL A 311 -2.63 16.95 -4.72
C VAL A 311 -1.45 16.04 -4.45
N LYS A 312 -1.09 15.81 -3.19
CA LYS A 312 0.00 14.90 -2.81
C LYS A 312 -0.24 13.46 -3.26
N TYR A 313 -1.48 13.00 -3.18
CA TYR A 313 -1.86 11.67 -3.64
C TYR A 313 -1.71 11.53 -5.17
N LEU A 314 -2.23 12.51 -5.94
CA LEU A 314 -2.12 12.54 -7.40
C LEU A 314 -0.66 12.63 -7.85
N GLN A 315 0.14 13.50 -7.23
CA GLN A 315 1.58 13.60 -7.48
C GLN A 315 2.28 12.26 -7.23
N GLY A 316 2.01 11.62 -6.09
CA GLY A 316 2.62 10.34 -5.78
C GLY A 316 2.16 9.19 -6.69
N MET A 317 0.97 9.25 -7.27
CA MET A 317 0.51 8.32 -8.30
C MET A 317 1.23 8.57 -9.63
N GLU A 318 1.31 9.82 -10.07
CA GLU A 318 2.01 10.19 -11.30
C GLU A 318 3.49 9.82 -11.24
N GLU A 319 4.16 10.14 -10.12
CA GLU A 319 5.55 9.75 -9.87
C GLU A 319 5.76 8.23 -10.01
N ARG A 320 4.86 7.43 -9.46
CA ARG A 320 4.95 5.96 -9.55
C ARG A 320 4.75 5.47 -10.98
N THR A 321 3.74 6.00 -11.66
CA THR A 321 3.42 5.61 -13.04
C THR A 321 4.54 6.02 -13.99
N PHE A 322 5.03 7.24 -13.83
CA PHE A 322 6.18 7.74 -14.59
C PHE A 322 7.42 6.88 -14.36
N MET A 323 7.77 6.61 -13.08
CA MET A 323 8.93 5.79 -12.72
C MET A 323 8.87 4.40 -13.37
N GLN A 324 7.72 3.74 -13.26
CA GLN A 324 7.54 2.40 -13.80
C GLN A 324 7.71 2.40 -15.34
N LYS A 325 7.08 3.34 -16.02
CA LYS A 325 7.19 3.49 -17.47
C LYS A 325 8.63 3.83 -17.87
N PHE A 326 9.23 4.83 -17.21
CA PHE A 326 10.59 5.29 -17.52
C PHE A 326 11.63 4.16 -17.38
N VAL A 327 11.61 3.42 -16.28
CA VAL A 327 12.51 2.28 -16.08
C VAL A 327 12.30 1.21 -17.15
N THR A 328 11.04 0.91 -17.48
CA THR A 328 10.69 -0.06 -18.52
C THR A 328 11.23 0.36 -19.88
N ASP A 329 11.04 1.62 -20.25
CA ASP A 329 11.50 2.17 -21.53
C ASP A 329 13.03 2.22 -21.62
N GLU A 330 13.71 2.60 -20.55
CA GLU A 330 15.18 2.59 -20.51
C GLU A 330 15.75 1.17 -20.54
N ILE A 331 15.11 0.17 -19.91
CA ILE A 331 15.49 -1.25 -20.04
C ILE A 331 15.37 -1.72 -21.50
N ARG A 332 14.27 -1.37 -22.20
CA ARG A 332 14.12 -1.71 -23.62
C ARG A 332 15.23 -1.11 -24.50
N LYS A 333 15.54 0.18 -24.27
CA LYS A 333 16.62 0.87 -25.00
C LYS A 333 17.98 0.24 -24.75
N ALA A 334 18.25 -0.22 -23.54
CA ALA A 334 19.52 -0.82 -23.16
C ALA A 334 19.73 -2.22 -23.74
N LYS A 335 18.69 -2.89 -24.25
CA LYS A 335 18.75 -4.23 -24.88
C LYS A 335 19.54 -5.24 -24.03
N PRO A 336 19.18 -5.47 -22.77
CA PRO A 336 19.92 -6.39 -21.93
C PRO A 336 19.84 -7.83 -22.42
N THR A 337 20.89 -8.60 -22.13
CA THR A 337 20.88 -10.06 -22.30
C THR A 337 20.62 -10.70 -20.95
N VAL A 338 19.66 -11.63 -20.89
CA VAL A 338 19.32 -12.37 -19.67
C VAL A 338 19.28 -13.86 -19.97
N SER A 339 19.67 -14.70 -19.01
CA SER A 339 19.49 -16.14 -19.11
C SER A 339 18.01 -16.51 -19.06
N GLU A 340 17.65 -17.71 -19.55
CA GLU A 340 16.27 -18.21 -19.63
C GLU A 340 15.51 -18.10 -18.28
N GLU A 341 16.20 -18.40 -17.18
CA GLU A 341 15.66 -18.30 -15.82
C GLU A 341 15.14 -16.89 -15.49
N TYR A 342 15.81 -15.86 -16.04
CA TYR A 342 15.50 -14.45 -15.80
C TYR A 342 14.77 -13.75 -16.97
N ALA A 343 14.36 -14.49 -18.00
CA ALA A 343 13.70 -13.92 -19.18
C ALA A 343 12.45 -13.07 -18.85
N LYS A 344 11.72 -13.44 -17.79
CA LYS A 344 10.55 -12.68 -17.30
C LYS A 344 10.89 -11.33 -16.65
N LEU A 345 12.16 -10.98 -16.49
CA LEU A 345 12.58 -9.64 -16.04
C LEU A 345 12.53 -8.63 -17.18
N LEU A 346 12.59 -9.08 -18.41
CA LEU A 346 12.46 -8.20 -19.56
C LEU A 346 10.99 -7.74 -19.71
N PRO A 347 10.78 -6.47 -20.02
CA PRO A 347 9.45 -6.00 -20.36
C PRO A 347 8.96 -6.76 -21.61
N PRO A 348 7.68 -7.12 -21.66
CA PRO A 348 7.12 -7.75 -22.85
C PRO A 348 7.33 -6.85 -24.07
N ASP A 349 7.58 -7.48 -25.23
CA ASP A 349 7.62 -6.73 -26.48
C ASP A 349 6.30 -5.99 -26.69
N GLU A 350 6.38 -4.71 -27.00
CA GLU A 350 5.19 -3.96 -27.38
C GLU A 350 4.64 -4.57 -28.68
N LYS A 351 3.52 -5.30 -28.58
CA LYS A 351 2.65 -5.42 -29.74
C LYS A 351 2.22 -3.99 -30.06
N PRO A 352 2.29 -3.55 -31.34
CA PRO A 352 1.74 -2.27 -31.71
C PRO A 352 0.31 -2.21 -31.17
N THR A 353 0.07 -1.40 -30.16
CA THR A 353 -1.28 -1.14 -29.70
C THR A 353 -1.92 -0.33 -30.80
N GLU A 354 -2.73 -0.98 -31.67
CA GLU A 354 -3.81 -0.29 -32.31
C GLU A 354 -4.52 0.51 -31.21
N ALA A 355 -4.56 1.82 -31.38
CA ALA A 355 -5.20 2.73 -30.47
C ALA A 355 -6.65 2.29 -30.27
N LYS A 356 -6.92 1.52 -29.21
CA LYS A 356 -8.29 1.30 -28.78
C LYS A 356 -8.88 2.66 -28.45
N PRO A 357 -10.08 2.98 -28.97
CA PRO A 357 -10.80 4.18 -28.54
C PRO A 357 -10.90 4.14 -27.01
N ALA A 358 -10.67 5.27 -26.39
CA ALA A 358 -10.72 5.45 -24.95
C ALA A 358 -11.99 4.76 -24.40
N GLU A 359 -11.83 3.65 -23.73
CA GLU A 359 -12.90 3.07 -22.91
C GLU A 359 -13.30 4.13 -21.87
N LYS A 360 -14.60 4.40 -21.82
CA LYS A 360 -15.18 5.22 -20.76
C LYS A 360 -14.62 4.74 -19.43
N PRO A 361 -14.22 5.65 -18.51
CA PRO A 361 -13.71 5.25 -17.22
C PRO A 361 -14.71 4.29 -16.58
N ALA A 362 -14.26 3.07 -16.33
CA ALA A 362 -15.00 2.15 -15.46
C ALA A 362 -15.28 2.88 -14.15
N GLU A 363 -16.51 2.76 -13.65
CA GLU A 363 -16.91 3.31 -12.36
C GLU A 363 -15.82 3.03 -11.32
N ALA A 364 -15.14 4.10 -10.92
CA ALA A 364 -14.06 4.02 -9.95
C ALA A 364 -14.65 3.52 -8.64
N LYS A 365 -14.21 2.34 -8.20
CA LYS A 365 -14.46 1.89 -6.82
C LYS A 365 -14.05 3.01 -5.88
N PRO A 366 -14.77 3.22 -4.76
CA PRO A 366 -14.46 4.25 -3.79
C PRO A 366 -12.98 4.15 -3.38
N VAL A 367 -12.27 5.27 -3.44
CA VAL A 367 -10.88 5.37 -3.00
C VAL A 367 -10.89 5.18 -1.48
N GLU A 368 -10.46 4.01 -1.00
CA GLU A 368 -10.18 3.81 0.41
C GLU A 368 -8.95 4.66 0.78
N VAL A 369 -9.21 5.81 1.39
CA VAL A 369 -8.17 6.62 2.01
C VAL A 369 -7.84 5.95 3.36
N PRO A 370 -6.58 5.55 3.62
CA PRO A 370 -6.25 4.92 4.89
C PRO A 370 -6.51 5.88 6.04
N ALA A 371 -7.34 5.46 7.00
CA ALA A 371 -7.56 6.19 8.23
C ALA A 371 -6.23 6.41 8.96
N LYS A 372 -6.03 7.65 9.44
CA LYS A 372 -4.89 7.97 10.31
C LYS A 372 -4.89 7.05 11.53
N LYS A 373 -3.78 6.34 11.74
CA LYS A 373 -3.40 5.82 13.05
C LYS A 373 -2.81 6.93 13.89
#